data_515cca2bc74356889c7a57d36a4778a6
#
_entry.id   515cca2bc74356889c7a57d36a4778a6
#
_cell.length_a   1.000
_cell.length_b   1.000
_cell.length_c   1.000
_cell.angle_alpha   90.00
_cell.angle_beta   90.00
_cell.angle_gamma   90.00
#
_symmetry.space_group_name_H-M   'P 1'
#
loop_
_entity.id
_entity.type
_entity.pdbx_description
1 polymer ?
#
loop_
_entity_poly.entity_id
_entity_poly.type
_entity_poly.pdbx_seq_one_letter_code
_entity_poly.pdbx_strand_id
1 'polypeptide(L)'
;MSEINNAYIGQKGYTLLKKNITPKQERFLRKELTVKPFIPKSLIKPEEFPVYKESSSKFYIPRFWGLKTYGIPSTLKISEGDNIDIAFSGSLRDYQETIVKTYMETVSKDQFNTGG
;
A
#
# COMPACT_ATOMS: atom_id res chain seq x y z
N MET A 1 -15.62 -10.79 -2.69
CA MET A 1 -14.25 -10.66 -2.12
C MET A 1 -14.17 -11.45 -0.84
N SER A 2 -13.12 -12.20 -0.69
CA SER A 2 -12.93 -12.99 0.53
C SER A 2 -12.29 -12.12 1.60
N GLU A 3 -12.89 -12.07 2.77
CA GLU A 3 -12.23 -11.48 3.92
C GLU A 3 -11.09 -12.39 4.36
N ILE A 4 -9.95 -11.80 4.61
CA ILE A 4 -8.80 -12.51 5.14
C ILE A 4 -8.63 -12.12 6.59
N ASN A 5 -8.71 -13.10 7.48
CA ASN A 5 -8.60 -12.90 8.91
C ASN A 5 -7.16 -12.54 9.29
N ASN A 6 -7.03 -11.65 10.27
CA ASN A 6 -5.73 -11.25 10.85
C ASN A 6 -4.78 -10.54 9.88
N ALA A 7 -5.31 -9.94 8.80
CA ALA A 7 -4.53 -9.04 7.98
C ALA A 7 -4.30 -7.72 8.74
N TYR A 8 -3.20 -7.05 8.42
CA TYR A 8 -2.89 -5.75 9.04
C TYR A 8 -2.09 -4.87 8.07
N ILE A 9 -2.11 -3.58 8.32
CA ILE A 9 -1.23 -2.63 7.63
C ILE A 9 -0.06 -2.31 8.53
N GLY A 10 1.15 -2.59 8.05
CA GLY A 10 2.39 -2.33 8.76
C GLY A 10 3.36 -1.54 7.89
N GLN A 11 4.61 -1.41 8.36
CA GLN A 11 5.65 -0.69 7.63
C GLN A 11 5.95 -1.28 6.25
N LYS A 12 5.70 -2.57 6.06
CA LYS A 12 5.92 -3.26 4.78
C LYS A 12 4.68 -3.28 3.89
N GLY A 13 3.63 -2.55 4.26
CA GLY A 13 2.39 -2.46 3.50
C GLY A 13 1.29 -3.35 4.06
N TYR A 14 0.36 -3.75 3.20
CA TYR A 14 -0.73 -4.64 3.58
C TYR A 14 -0.16 -6.05 3.77
N THR A 15 -0.30 -6.60 4.96
CA THR A 15 0.32 -7.87 5.33
C THR A 15 -0.71 -8.97 5.51
N LEU A 16 -0.51 -10.09 4.82
CA LEU A 16 -1.34 -11.28 4.91
C LEU A 16 -0.55 -12.42 5.54
N LEU A 17 -1.18 -13.15 6.44
CA LEU A 17 -0.58 -14.37 6.99
C LEU A 17 -0.85 -15.55 6.05
N LYS A 18 0.19 -16.26 5.64
CA LYS A 18 0.06 -17.40 4.72
C LYS A 18 -0.88 -18.49 5.25
N LYS A 19 -0.92 -18.67 6.57
CA LYS A 19 -1.82 -19.65 7.19
C LYS A 19 -3.29 -19.31 7.07
N ASN A 20 -3.63 -18.06 6.78
CA ASN A 20 -5.02 -17.57 6.68
C ASN A 20 -5.51 -17.45 5.25
N ILE A 21 -4.71 -17.83 4.26
CA ILE A 21 -5.10 -17.77 2.85
C ILE A 21 -5.05 -19.17 2.25
N THR A 22 -5.95 -19.39 1.30
CA THR A 22 -6.01 -20.68 0.59
C THR A 22 -4.96 -20.72 -0.53
N PRO A 23 -4.56 -21.91 -1.01
CA PRO A 23 -3.66 -22.01 -2.17
C PRO A 23 -4.21 -21.31 -3.41
N LYS A 24 -5.52 -21.25 -3.58
CA LYS A 24 -6.17 -20.53 -4.67
C LYS A 24 -5.97 -19.02 -4.56
N GLN A 25 -6.14 -18.46 -3.36
CA GLN A 25 -5.91 -17.04 -3.08
C GLN A 25 -4.43 -16.69 -3.26
N GLU A 26 -3.54 -17.56 -2.84
CA GLU A 26 -2.10 -17.38 -3.01
C GLU A 26 -1.70 -17.32 -4.49
N ARG A 27 -2.23 -18.22 -5.32
CA ARG A 27 -1.99 -18.20 -6.77
C ARG A 27 -2.53 -16.94 -7.42
N PHE A 28 -3.72 -16.51 -7.02
CA PHE A 28 -4.34 -15.29 -7.51
C PHE A 28 -3.46 -14.07 -7.19
N LEU A 29 -3.02 -13.96 -5.95
CA LEU A 29 -2.18 -12.86 -5.48
C LEU A 29 -0.87 -12.79 -6.28
N ARG A 30 -0.20 -13.92 -6.46
CA ARG A 30 1.06 -13.98 -7.21
C ARG A 30 0.89 -13.59 -8.66
N LYS A 31 -0.19 -14.05 -9.29
CA LYS A 31 -0.50 -13.73 -10.69
C LYS A 31 -0.78 -12.25 -10.86
N GLU A 32 -1.65 -11.68 -10.03
CA GLU A 32 -2.04 -10.28 -10.14
C GLU A 32 -0.90 -9.31 -9.82
N LEU A 33 -0.01 -9.70 -8.93
CA LEU A 33 1.08 -8.85 -8.47
C LEU A 33 2.43 -9.17 -9.13
N THR A 34 2.42 -9.95 -10.19
CA THR A 34 3.59 -10.12 -11.05
C THR A 34 3.33 -9.39 -12.35
N VAL A 35 4.19 -8.42 -12.66
CA VAL A 35 4.00 -7.53 -13.79
C VAL A 35 5.16 -7.65 -14.77
N LYS A 36 4.86 -7.36 -16.02
CA LYS A 36 5.87 -7.26 -17.06
C LYS A 36 5.57 -6.05 -17.94
N PRO A 37 6.58 -5.33 -18.41
CA PRO A 37 6.35 -4.20 -19.30
C PRO A 37 5.78 -4.69 -20.63
N PHE A 38 4.85 -3.90 -21.19
CA PHE A 38 4.37 -4.13 -22.53
C PHE A 38 5.29 -3.41 -23.50
N ILE A 39 6.03 -4.18 -24.31
CA ILE A 39 6.93 -3.64 -25.31
C ILE A 39 6.45 -4.13 -26.69
N PRO A 40 5.69 -3.29 -27.44
CA PRO A 40 5.21 -3.69 -28.75
C PRO A 40 6.38 -3.86 -29.73
N LYS A 41 6.30 -4.86 -30.59
CA LYS A 41 7.30 -5.16 -31.64
C LYS A 41 8.69 -5.51 -31.08
N SER A 42 8.79 -5.92 -29.83
CA SER A 42 10.06 -6.38 -29.27
C SER A 42 10.31 -7.84 -29.62
N LEU A 43 11.53 -8.14 -30.04
CA LEU A 43 11.99 -9.52 -30.23
C LEU A 43 12.47 -10.15 -28.92
N ILE A 44 12.63 -9.33 -27.88
CA ILE A 44 13.09 -9.77 -26.57
C ILE A 44 11.87 -9.84 -25.66
N LYS A 45 11.69 -11.01 -25.01
CA LYS A 45 10.62 -11.18 -24.02
C LYS A 45 10.93 -10.32 -22.79
N PRO A 46 10.03 -9.40 -22.39
CA PRO A 46 10.29 -8.58 -21.20
C PRO A 46 10.37 -9.43 -19.95
N GLU A 47 11.22 -9.03 -19.04
CA GLU A 47 11.37 -9.70 -17.75
C GLU A 47 10.19 -9.40 -16.84
N GLU A 48 9.64 -10.45 -16.25
CA GLU A 48 8.57 -10.31 -15.24
C GLU A 48 9.19 -10.03 -13.88
N PHE A 49 8.52 -9.21 -13.07
CA PHE A 49 8.97 -8.97 -11.71
C PHE A 49 7.76 -8.87 -10.75
N PRO A 50 7.93 -9.33 -9.52
CA PRO A 50 6.86 -9.23 -8.53
C PRO A 50 6.81 -7.83 -7.93
N VAL A 51 5.60 -7.33 -7.67
CA VAL A 51 5.38 -6.09 -6.90
C VAL A 51 4.91 -6.41 -5.48
N TYR A 52 5.16 -7.62 -5.03
CA TYR A 52 4.93 -8.07 -3.67
C TYR A 52 6.22 -8.64 -3.09
N LYS A 53 6.25 -8.76 -1.78
CA LYS A 53 7.32 -9.47 -1.08
C LYS A 53 6.72 -10.57 -0.23
N GLU A 54 7.50 -11.59 0.06
CA GLU A 54 7.04 -12.65 0.93
C GLU A 54 8.14 -13.12 1.87
N SER A 55 7.73 -13.56 3.04
CA SER A 55 8.58 -14.29 3.98
C SER A 55 8.08 -15.72 4.07
N SER A 56 8.67 -16.53 4.98
CA SER A 56 8.22 -17.90 5.19
C SER A 56 6.76 -17.99 5.64
N SER A 57 6.22 -16.95 6.28
CA SER A 57 4.89 -16.98 6.89
C SER A 57 3.95 -15.86 6.44
N LYS A 58 4.42 -14.89 5.68
CA LYS A 58 3.64 -13.70 5.35
C LYS A 58 3.83 -13.25 3.90
N PHE A 59 2.80 -12.59 3.36
CA PHE A 59 2.89 -11.82 2.13
C PHE A 59 2.79 -10.33 2.47
N TYR A 60 3.61 -9.51 1.80
CA TYR A 60 3.59 -8.05 1.90
C TYR A 60 3.21 -7.50 0.53
N ILE A 61 2.03 -6.90 0.45
CA ILE A 61 1.44 -6.46 -0.81
C ILE A 61 1.19 -4.95 -0.80
N PRO A 62 1.05 -4.33 -1.98
CA PRO A 62 0.78 -2.91 -2.04
C PRO A 62 -0.49 -2.55 -1.26
N ARG A 63 -0.41 -1.49 -0.47
CA ARG A 63 -1.45 -1.10 0.47
C ARG A 63 -2.82 -0.94 -0.19
N PHE A 64 -2.89 -0.15 -1.26
CA PHE A 64 -4.17 0.14 -1.89
C PHE A 64 -4.73 -1.04 -2.67
N TRP A 65 -3.87 -1.86 -3.25
CA TRP A 65 -4.30 -3.11 -3.88
C TRP A 65 -4.92 -4.06 -2.85
N GLY A 66 -4.28 -4.16 -1.68
CA GLY A 66 -4.79 -4.97 -0.58
C GLY A 66 -6.13 -4.47 -0.05
N LEU A 67 -6.26 -3.16 0.15
CA LEU A 67 -7.50 -2.55 0.62
C LEU A 67 -8.65 -2.77 -0.38
N LYS A 68 -8.38 -2.64 -1.67
CA LYS A 68 -9.37 -2.84 -2.72
C LYS A 68 -9.80 -4.32 -2.83
N THR A 69 -8.85 -5.23 -2.71
CA THR A 69 -9.08 -6.65 -2.94
C THR A 69 -9.64 -7.37 -1.71
N TYR A 70 -9.12 -7.06 -0.53
CA TYR A 70 -9.43 -7.76 0.71
C TYR A 70 -10.19 -6.92 1.73
N GLY A 71 -10.33 -5.63 1.50
CA GLY A 71 -11.01 -4.73 2.42
C GLY A 71 -10.11 -4.16 3.50
N ILE A 72 -10.70 -3.39 4.41
CA ILE A 72 -9.98 -2.75 5.50
C ILE A 72 -9.58 -3.82 6.53
N PRO A 73 -8.28 -3.90 6.89
CA PRO A 73 -7.84 -4.88 7.88
C PRO A 73 -8.28 -4.49 9.28
N SER A 74 -8.30 -5.47 10.17
CA SER A 74 -8.70 -5.24 11.56
C SER A 74 -7.68 -4.46 12.38
N THR A 75 -6.44 -4.38 11.93
CA THR A 75 -5.35 -3.80 12.71
C THR A 75 -4.47 -2.90 11.85
N LEU A 76 -4.07 -1.76 12.43
CA LEU A 76 -3.08 -0.87 11.87
C LEU A 76 -1.86 -0.91 12.79
N LYS A 77 -0.72 -1.36 12.26
CA LYS A 77 0.53 -1.50 13.03
C LYS A 77 1.58 -0.47 12.64
N ILE A 78 1.14 0.67 12.14
CA ILE A 78 2.03 1.80 11.86
C ILE A 78 1.92 2.75 13.03
N SER A 79 3.06 3.17 13.56
CA SER A 79 3.10 4.19 14.61
C SER A 79 2.54 5.51 14.08
N GLU A 80 1.79 6.21 14.92
CA GLU A 80 1.33 7.57 14.61
C GLU A 80 2.49 8.56 14.56
N GLY A 81 3.66 8.14 15.03
CA GLY A 81 4.82 9.00 15.14
C GLY A 81 4.78 9.89 16.38
N ASP A 82 5.84 10.59 16.62
CA ASP A 82 5.96 11.51 17.73
C ASP A 82 5.80 12.96 17.25
N ASN A 83 5.19 13.77 18.08
CA ASN A 83 5.10 15.20 17.80
C ASN A 83 6.48 15.83 17.87
N ILE A 84 6.72 16.77 16.97
CA ILE A 84 7.97 17.50 16.94
C ILE A 84 7.70 18.98 17.23
N ASP A 85 8.44 19.54 18.17
CA ASP A 85 8.29 20.95 18.57
C ASP A 85 9.17 21.84 17.70
N ILE A 86 8.78 21.97 16.43
CA ILE A 86 9.48 22.80 15.46
C ILE A 86 8.46 23.73 14.80
N ALA A 87 8.77 25.02 14.81
CA ALA A 87 7.95 26.02 14.12
C ALA A 87 8.51 26.28 12.71
N PHE A 88 7.61 26.43 11.74
CA PHE A 88 7.99 26.84 10.40
C PHE A 88 8.30 28.34 10.41
N SER A 89 9.51 28.72 10.01
CA SER A 89 9.99 30.09 10.08
C SER A 89 9.98 30.84 8.73
N GLY A 90 9.30 30.31 7.73
CA GLY A 90 9.16 30.93 6.43
C GLY A 90 7.72 31.32 6.14
N SER A 91 7.46 31.74 4.92
CA SER A 91 6.09 31.96 4.43
C SER A 91 5.91 31.30 3.09
N LEU A 92 4.73 30.73 2.88
CA LEU A 92 4.37 30.11 1.60
C LEU A 92 3.79 31.17 0.67
N ARG A 93 3.95 30.96 -0.63
CA ARG A 93 3.24 31.73 -1.64
C ARG A 93 1.77 31.30 -1.66
N ASP A 94 0.88 32.16 -2.15
CA ASP A 94 -0.57 31.91 -2.13
C ASP A 94 -0.96 30.55 -2.70
N TYR A 95 -0.41 30.19 -3.85
CA TYR A 95 -0.73 28.91 -4.47
C TYR A 95 -0.17 27.73 -3.68
N GLN A 96 0.95 27.91 -2.98
CA GLN A 96 1.53 26.87 -2.12
C GLN A 96 0.68 26.62 -0.88
N GLU A 97 0.13 27.68 -0.30
CA GLU A 97 -0.77 27.57 0.86
C GLU A 97 -2.00 26.71 0.51
N THR A 98 -2.58 26.92 -0.66
CA THR A 98 -3.72 26.14 -1.12
C THR A 98 -3.36 24.65 -1.29
N ILE A 99 -2.19 24.38 -1.86
CA ILE A 99 -1.71 22.99 -2.05
C ILE A 99 -1.48 22.29 -0.70
N VAL A 100 -0.81 22.95 0.23
CA VAL A 100 -0.53 22.39 1.55
C VAL A 100 -1.84 22.16 2.31
N LYS A 101 -2.77 23.11 2.26
CA LYS A 101 -4.07 22.98 2.91
C LYS A 101 -4.83 21.79 2.37
N THR A 102 -4.89 21.65 1.05
CA THR A 102 -5.58 20.51 0.40
C THR A 102 -4.93 19.17 0.80
N TYR A 103 -3.61 19.13 0.82
CA TYR A 103 -2.89 17.92 1.26
C TYR A 103 -3.25 17.56 2.70
N MET A 104 -3.17 18.51 3.61
CA MET A 104 -3.45 18.28 5.03
C MET A 104 -4.89 17.84 5.26
N GLU A 105 -5.84 18.43 4.59
CA GLU A 105 -7.24 18.04 4.68
C GLU A 105 -7.45 16.62 4.16
N THR A 106 -6.81 16.27 3.04
CA THR A 106 -6.94 14.95 2.42
C THR A 106 -6.36 13.84 3.30
N VAL A 107 -5.15 14.01 3.81
CA VAL A 107 -4.50 12.96 4.62
C VAL A 107 -5.13 12.81 6.00
N SER A 108 -5.88 13.79 6.46
CA SER A 108 -6.55 13.73 7.76
C SER A 108 -7.90 13.02 7.73
N LYS A 109 -8.46 12.78 6.54
CA LYS A 109 -9.81 12.21 6.42
C LYS A 109 -9.90 10.73 6.68
N ASP A 110 -8.97 9.95 6.14
CA ASP A 110 -9.03 8.49 6.18
C ASP A 110 -7.62 7.91 6.26
N GLN A 111 -7.31 7.28 7.37
CA GLN A 111 -5.99 6.71 7.61
C GLN A 111 -5.67 5.48 6.73
N PHE A 112 -6.67 4.87 6.08
CA PHE A 112 -6.47 3.68 5.26
C PHE A 112 -6.43 3.97 3.77
N ASN A 113 -7.25 4.91 3.29
CA ASN A 113 -7.54 5.10 1.87
C ASN A 113 -6.89 6.35 1.26
N THR A 114 -6.21 7.16 2.05
CA THR A 114 -5.55 8.37 1.54
C THR A 114 -4.04 8.26 1.63
N GLY A 115 -3.37 8.82 0.64
CA GLY A 115 -1.93 8.91 0.57
C GLY A 115 -1.49 10.28 0.09
N GLY A 116 -0.25 10.60 0.35
CA GLY A 116 0.33 11.85 -0.07
C GLY A 116 0.63 11.93 -1.57
#